data_65c9106976abb6de0c7c211d18d565c6
#
_entry.id   65c9106976abb6de0c7c211d18d565c6
#
_cell.length_a   1.000
_cell.length_b   1.000
_cell.length_c   1.000
_cell.angle_alpha   90.00
_cell.angle_beta   90.00
_cell.angle_gamma   90.00
#
_symmetry.space_group_name_H-M   'P 1'
#
loop_
_entity.id
_entity.type
_entity.pdbx_description
1 polymer ?
#
loop_
_entity_poly.entity_id
_entity_poly.type
_entity_poly.pdbx_seq_one_letter_code
_entity_poly.pdbx_strand_id
1 'polypeptide(L)'
;MSNSLINTAMSGLNAAQVALSTVSNNISNYNVAGYNRQTAILAQNGGLATMNGFIGNGVTVTSVNREYNQFITNQLRGAQSAAGSQNAYYEKISQIDNLLASKTNTLSGSLQDFFTNLQNLVSNAGDDAARQTVLGKANGLVNQFNNTDKYLRDMDSGVNQQINSYSQQIARLNDEITRLRGSASGEPNALLDQRDQLVSELNQLVGVQVTQQDGDAYTVSFANGLTLVQGNNSYQVEAIPSSSDSSRLTLGYNRGSGASEVPEGQITSGSLSGVLRFRSETLDGVRNQLGQLALAMADSFNQQHREGFDLNGEQGGDFFSFSGARVVDNTRNTGDASLSVSYTDTSKVKANDYRVEYDGANWQVSRLPDNVKVNATAGKDAAGNPTLSFDGLEVSIDGNPQQKDSFTVKPVSDVAGNLKVAITDSAKIAAAGKDDSGRGDNDNAKKLLDLQTKNLVDGKATLSGAYAGIVSGVGNQTAAAKVSSESQSSIVTQLARQQQSLSGVNLDEEYGELLRFQQYYMANAQVIQTASSLFDALLNIR
;
A
#
# COMPACT_ATOMS: atom_id res chain seq x y z
N MET A 1 -45.48 7.31 -56.59
CA MET A 1 -45.28 5.99 -55.96
C MET A 1 -43.82 5.49 -56.08
N SER A 2 -43.13 5.61 -57.23
CA SER A 2 -41.74 5.12 -57.34
C SER A 2 -40.73 5.86 -56.45
N ASN A 3 -40.85 7.21 -56.28
CA ASN A 3 -39.99 7.97 -55.38
C ASN A 3 -40.12 7.56 -53.91
N SER A 4 -41.32 7.16 -53.48
CA SER A 4 -41.55 6.68 -52.10
C SER A 4 -40.88 5.33 -51.87
N LEU A 5 -40.94 4.40 -52.82
CA LEU A 5 -40.28 3.09 -52.77
C LEU A 5 -38.74 3.24 -52.75
N ILE A 6 -38.21 4.11 -53.60
CA ILE A 6 -36.77 4.39 -53.64
C ILE A 6 -36.29 5.01 -52.31
N ASN A 7 -37.01 6.00 -51.75
CA ASN A 7 -36.67 6.63 -50.49
C ASN A 7 -36.73 5.64 -49.32
N THR A 8 -37.74 4.79 -49.27
CA THR A 8 -37.86 3.74 -48.23
C THR A 8 -36.71 2.74 -48.35
N ALA A 9 -36.36 2.28 -49.54
CA ALA A 9 -35.25 1.35 -49.75
C ALA A 9 -33.89 2.01 -49.49
N MET A 10 -33.71 3.28 -49.87
CA MET A 10 -32.48 4.06 -49.52
C MET A 10 -32.33 4.21 -48.00
N SER A 11 -33.40 4.49 -47.27
CA SER A 11 -33.35 4.58 -45.82
C SER A 11 -32.96 3.23 -45.19
N GLY A 12 -33.50 2.13 -45.68
CA GLY A 12 -33.14 0.77 -45.27
C GLY A 12 -31.68 0.41 -45.57
N LEU A 13 -31.19 0.83 -46.75
CA LEU A 13 -29.79 0.61 -47.16
C LEU A 13 -28.83 1.38 -46.26
N ASN A 14 -29.09 2.64 -45.98
CA ASN A 14 -28.29 3.46 -45.05
C ASN A 14 -28.29 2.88 -43.65
N ALA A 15 -29.43 2.42 -43.13
CA ALA A 15 -29.54 1.79 -41.82
C ALA A 15 -28.73 0.47 -41.78
N ALA A 16 -28.81 -0.35 -42.83
CA ALA A 16 -28.03 -1.58 -42.93
C ALA A 16 -26.52 -1.29 -42.97
N GLN A 17 -26.09 -0.25 -43.69
CA GLN A 17 -24.68 0.15 -43.78
C GLN A 17 -24.12 0.60 -42.40
N VAL A 18 -24.86 1.40 -41.64
CA VAL A 18 -24.45 1.80 -40.28
C VAL A 18 -24.37 0.58 -39.38
N ALA A 19 -25.36 -0.32 -39.42
CA ALA A 19 -25.36 -1.53 -38.63
C ALA A 19 -24.17 -2.45 -38.98
N LEU A 20 -23.87 -2.65 -40.28
CA LEU A 20 -22.69 -3.39 -40.72
C LEU A 20 -21.37 -2.77 -40.23
N SER A 21 -21.27 -1.44 -40.29
CA SER A 21 -20.10 -0.74 -39.77
C SER A 21 -19.95 -0.95 -38.25
N THR A 22 -21.06 -0.91 -37.49
CA THR A 22 -21.06 -1.15 -36.06
C THR A 22 -20.63 -2.57 -35.72
N VAL A 23 -21.19 -3.59 -36.36
CA VAL A 23 -20.80 -5.00 -36.18
C VAL A 23 -19.34 -5.24 -36.57
N SER A 24 -18.88 -4.66 -37.67
CA SER A 24 -17.47 -4.75 -38.07
C SER A 24 -16.52 -4.11 -37.05
N ASN A 25 -16.94 -2.98 -36.48
CA ASN A 25 -16.19 -2.33 -35.39
C ASN A 25 -16.15 -3.20 -34.12
N ASN A 26 -17.26 -3.83 -33.74
CA ASN A 26 -17.30 -4.79 -32.62
C ASN A 26 -16.33 -5.96 -32.85
N ILE A 27 -16.38 -6.60 -34.04
CA ILE A 27 -15.49 -7.71 -34.39
C ILE A 27 -14.01 -7.27 -34.32
N SER A 28 -13.69 -6.09 -34.83
CA SER A 28 -12.32 -5.58 -34.87
C SER A 28 -11.76 -5.30 -33.46
N ASN A 29 -12.62 -4.92 -32.52
CA ASN A 29 -12.23 -4.50 -31.16
C ASN A 29 -12.53 -5.55 -30.08
N TYR A 30 -12.90 -6.79 -30.44
CA TYR A 30 -13.32 -7.78 -29.43
C TYR A 30 -12.27 -8.10 -28.36
N ASN A 31 -10.98 -7.94 -28.67
CA ASN A 31 -9.85 -8.15 -27.74
C ASN A 31 -9.31 -6.85 -27.11
N VAL A 32 -9.90 -5.69 -27.44
CA VAL A 32 -9.45 -4.42 -26.87
C VAL A 32 -9.97 -4.28 -25.45
N ALA A 33 -9.07 -4.10 -24.48
CA ALA A 33 -9.43 -3.93 -23.09
C ALA A 33 -10.33 -2.69 -22.90
N GLY A 34 -11.43 -2.84 -22.16
CA GLY A 34 -12.37 -1.75 -21.89
C GLY A 34 -13.38 -1.47 -23.03
N TYR A 35 -13.27 -2.14 -24.17
CA TYR A 35 -14.24 -1.98 -25.26
C TYR A 35 -15.58 -2.61 -24.88
N ASN A 36 -16.67 -1.84 -25.04
CA ASN A 36 -18.04 -2.32 -24.87
C ASN A 36 -18.69 -2.50 -26.25
N ARG A 37 -19.43 -3.61 -26.39
CA ARG A 37 -20.26 -3.89 -27.58
C ARG A 37 -21.13 -2.69 -27.93
N GLN A 38 -21.21 -2.36 -29.20
CA GLN A 38 -22.07 -1.27 -29.71
C GLN A 38 -23.21 -1.85 -30.53
N THR A 39 -24.40 -1.25 -30.40
CA THR A 39 -25.60 -1.67 -31.12
C THR A 39 -26.24 -0.47 -31.81
N ALA A 40 -26.53 -0.60 -33.10
CA ALA A 40 -27.25 0.42 -33.84
C ALA A 40 -28.75 0.35 -33.51
N ILE A 41 -29.31 1.43 -32.99
CA ILE A 41 -30.72 1.53 -32.65
C ILE A 41 -31.49 2.05 -33.88
N LEU A 42 -32.40 1.22 -34.39
CA LEU A 42 -33.22 1.52 -35.53
C LEU A 42 -34.62 1.94 -35.08
N ALA A 43 -35.16 2.99 -35.69
CA ALA A 43 -36.55 3.42 -35.49
C ALA A 43 -37.27 3.61 -36.81
N GLN A 44 -38.58 3.46 -36.79
CA GLN A 44 -39.43 3.77 -37.92
C GLN A 44 -39.38 5.26 -38.24
N ASN A 45 -39.14 5.61 -39.51
CA ASN A 45 -39.25 7.00 -39.93
C ASN A 45 -40.73 7.40 -40.06
N GLY A 46 -41.05 8.65 -39.67
CA GLY A 46 -42.44 9.11 -39.69
C GLY A 46 -43.18 8.82 -41.00
N GLY A 47 -44.39 8.26 -40.90
CA GLY A 47 -45.19 7.91 -42.05
C GLY A 47 -45.80 9.15 -42.74
N LEU A 48 -46.05 9.06 -44.03
CA LEU A 48 -46.82 10.06 -44.82
C LEU A 48 -48.33 9.78 -44.73
N ALA A 49 -49.09 10.78 -44.28
CA ALA A 49 -50.53 10.72 -44.31
C ALA A 49 -51.04 10.79 -45.77
N THR A 50 -51.80 9.79 -46.21
CA THR A 50 -52.43 9.76 -47.52
C THR A 50 -53.94 9.67 -47.35
N MET A 51 -54.71 9.92 -48.43
CA MET A 51 -56.19 9.81 -48.37
C MET A 51 -56.68 8.41 -47.96
N ASN A 52 -55.82 7.37 -48.09
CA ASN A 52 -56.14 5.96 -47.80
C ASN A 52 -55.47 5.42 -46.53
N GLY A 53 -54.87 6.30 -45.69
CA GLY A 53 -54.17 5.91 -44.47
C GLY A 53 -52.72 6.36 -44.42
N PHE A 54 -51.98 5.92 -43.39
CA PHE A 54 -50.55 6.19 -43.24
C PHE A 54 -49.70 5.17 -43.99
N ILE A 55 -48.83 5.66 -44.87
CA ILE A 55 -47.82 4.83 -45.55
C ILE A 55 -46.48 5.06 -44.82
N GLY A 56 -45.81 3.98 -44.42
CA GLY A 56 -44.46 4.05 -43.77
C GLY A 56 -43.43 4.70 -44.70
N ASN A 57 -42.49 5.47 -44.12
CA ASN A 57 -41.43 6.19 -44.83
C ASN A 57 -40.04 5.61 -44.57
N GLY A 58 -39.97 4.31 -44.28
CA GLY A 58 -38.72 3.59 -44.05
C GLY A 58 -38.22 3.61 -42.62
N VAL A 59 -36.91 3.46 -42.45
CA VAL A 59 -36.19 3.31 -41.17
C VAL A 59 -35.10 4.36 -41.06
N THR A 60 -34.84 4.80 -39.86
CA THR A 60 -33.69 5.67 -39.54
C THR A 60 -32.87 5.08 -38.41
N VAL A 61 -31.56 5.32 -38.41
CA VAL A 61 -30.68 5.05 -37.26
C VAL A 61 -30.81 6.24 -36.32
N THR A 62 -31.31 6.01 -35.13
CA THR A 62 -31.44 7.07 -34.11
C THR A 62 -30.15 7.29 -33.33
N SER A 63 -29.43 6.22 -33.05
CA SER A 63 -28.14 6.26 -32.31
C SER A 63 -27.38 4.94 -32.48
N VAL A 64 -26.10 4.97 -32.18
CA VAL A 64 -25.29 3.79 -31.90
C VAL A 64 -24.93 3.84 -30.43
N ASN A 65 -25.49 2.92 -29.66
CA ASN A 65 -25.34 2.88 -28.21
C ASN A 65 -24.36 1.77 -27.81
N ARG A 66 -23.57 2.01 -26.75
CA ARG A 66 -22.75 0.98 -26.12
C ARG A 66 -23.57 0.18 -25.10
N GLU A 67 -23.36 -1.12 -25.06
CA GLU A 67 -23.92 -2.02 -24.05
C GLU A 67 -23.12 -1.84 -22.75
N TYR A 68 -23.57 -0.93 -21.89
CA TYR A 68 -22.85 -0.55 -20.67
C TYR A 68 -23.73 -0.74 -19.45
N ASN A 69 -23.24 -1.51 -18.48
CA ASN A 69 -23.91 -1.71 -17.20
C ASN A 69 -23.13 -1.06 -16.06
N GLN A 70 -23.55 0.14 -15.67
CA GLN A 70 -22.89 0.93 -14.61
C GLN A 70 -22.81 0.19 -13.28
N PHE A 71 -23.82 -0.59 -12.91
CA PHE A 71 -23.85 -1.31 -11.64
C PHE A 71 -22.73 -2.37 -11.59
N ILE A 72 -22.64 -3.21 -12.61
CA ILE A 72 -21.58 -4.24 -12.70
C ILE A 72 -20.19 -3.61 -12.82
N THR A 73 -20.06 -2.53 -13.60
CA THR A 73 -18.78 -1.80 -13.72
C THR A 73 -18.33 -1.24 -12.38
N ASN A 74 -19.24 -0.65 -11.59
CA ASN A 74 -18.90 -0.14 -10.25
C ASN A 74 -18.56 -1.26 -9.28
N GLN A 75 -19.24 -2.41 -9.32
CA GLN A 75 -18.89 -3.58 -8.51
C GLN A 75 -17.50 -4.11 -8.88
N LEU A 76 -17.21 -4.23 -10.17
CA LEU A 76 -15.91 -4.69 -10.64
C LEU A 76 -14.79 -3.72 -10.23
N ARG A 77 -14.99 -2.42 -10.38
CA ARG A 77 -14.05 -1.39 -9.91
C ARG A 77 -13.78 -1.51 -8.41
N GLY A 78 -14.83 -1.66 -7.59
CA GLY A 78 -14.68 -1.88 -6.15
C GLY A 78 -13.86 -3.12 -5.82
N ALA A 79 -14.15 -4.24 -6.49
CA ALA A 79 -13.40 -5.48 -6.31
C ALA A 79 -11.94 -5.36 -6.79
N GLN A 80 -11.68 -4.70 -7.93
CA GLN A 80 -10.33 -4.45 -8.45
C GLN A 80 -9.51 -3.60 -7.49
N SER A 81 -10.09 -2.55 -6.92
CA SER A 81 -9.42 -1.69 -5.96
C SER A 81 -9.08 -2.45 -4.67
N ALA A 82 -10.01 -3.26 -4.16
CA ALA A 82 -9.77 -4.11 -3.00
C ALA A 82 -8.68 -5.17 -3.28
N ALA A 83 -8.72 -5.81 -4.45
CA ALA A 83 -7.69 -6.75 -4.89
C ALA A 83 -6.32 -6.08 -5.02
N GLY A 84 -6.26 -4.87 -5.58
CA GLY A 84 -5.03 -4.06 -5.67
C GLY A 84 -4.39 -3.83 -4.30
N SER A 85 -5.21 -3.47 -3.29
CA SER A 85 -4.75 -3.29 -1.91
C SER A 85 -4.21 -4.59 -1.30
N GLN A 86 -4.96 -5.70 -1.42
CA GLN A 86 -4.55 -6.98 -0.83
C GLN A 86 -3.31 -7.56 -1.51
N ASN A 87 -3.23 -7.46 -2.83
CA ASN A 87 -2.08 -7.96 -3.60
C ASN A 87 -0.81 -7.18 -3.26
N ALA A 88 -0.89 -5.84 -3.22
CA ALA A 88 0.25 -4.99 -2.87
C ALA A 88 0.74 -5.24 -1.43
N TYR A 89 -0.18 -5.43 -0.48
CA TYR A 89 0.17 -5.81 0.89
C TYR A 89 0.83 -7.19 0.96
N TYR A 90 0.23 -8.22 0.31
CA TYR A 90 0.75 -9.58 0.29
C TYR A 90 2.14 -9.66 -0.35
N GLU A 91 2.35 -8.97 -1.47
CA GLU A 91 3.66 -8.90 -2.14
C GLU A 91 4.76 -8.40 -1.19
N LYS A 92 4.46 -7.38 -0.40
CA LYS A 92 5.42 -6.78 0.53
C LYS A 92 5.66 -7.63 1.78
N ILE A 93 4.60 -8.12 2.42
CA ILE A 93 4.76 -8.92 3.64
C ILE A 93 5.46 -10.25 3.35
N SER A 94 5.24 -10.85 2.19
CA SER A 94 5.92 -12.09 1.78
C SER A 94 7.44 -11.93 1.68
N GLN A 95 7.95 -10.72 1.41
CA GLN A 95 9.39 -10.45 1.39
C GLN A 95 9.98 -10.50 2.81
N ILE A 96 9.26 -9.96 3.82
CA ILE A 96 9.68 -10.08 5.23
C ILE A 96 9.61 -11.54 5.68
N ASP A 97 8.53 -12.24 5.35
CA ASP A 97 8.38 -13.66 5.70
C ASP A 97 9.53 -14.50 5.16
N ASN A 98 9.88 -14.32 3.88
CA ASN A 98 11.02 -14.99 3.25
C ASN A 98 12.37 -14.66 3.92
N LEU A 99 12.56 -13.40 4.35
CA LEU A 99 13.76 -13.00 5.08
C LEU A 99 13.87 -13.73 6.42
N LEU A 100 12.78 -13.72 7.20
CA LEU A 100 12.75 -14.27 8.56
C LEU A 100 12.70 -15.80 8.58
N ALA A 101 12.06 -16.44 7.60
CA ALA A 101 11.96 -17.88 7.44
C ALA A 101 13.20 -18.54 6.80
N SER A 102 14.24 -17.75 6.45
CA SER A 102 15.49 -18.27 5.88
C SER A 102 16.09 -19.34 6.81
N LYS A 103 16.57 -20.45 6.23
CA LYS A 103 17.22 -21.54 6.99
C LYS A 103 18.72 -21.31 7.26
N THR A 104 19.32 -20.33 6.62
CA THR A 104 20.75 -20.04 6.72
C THR A 104 20.96 -18.64 7.27
N ASN A 105 21.97 -18.49 8.13
CA ASN A 105 22.34 -17.20 8.76
C ASN A 105 21.15 -16.50 9.46
N THR A 106 20.40 -17.24 10.27
CA THR A 106 19.27 -16.70 11.01
C THR A 106 19.73 -16.03 12.30
N LEU A 107 18.99 -15.03 12.74
CA LEU A 107 19.20 -14.41 14.06
C LEU A 107 19.07 -15.45 15.18
N SER A 108 18.14 -16.40 15.07
CA SER A 108 17.99 -17.50 16.04
C SER A 108 19.25 -18.37 16.10
N GLY A 109 19.85 -18.72 14.95
CA GLY A 109 21.10 -19.47 14.88
C GLY A 109 22.26 -18.70 15.51
N SER A 110 22.37 -17.40 15.22
CA SER A 110 23.42 -16.55 15.80
C SER A 110 23.28 -16.37 17.31
N LEU A 111 22.05 -16.24 17.82
CA LEU A 111 21.76 -16.23 19.26
C LEU A 111 22.17 -17.56 19.91
N GLN A 112 21.78 -18.69 19.32
CA GLN A 112 22.15 -20.02 19.82
C GLN A 112 23.67 -20.20 19.82
N ASP A 113 24.36 -19.82 18.76
CA ASP A 113 25.82 -19.90 18.66
C ASP A 113 26.52 -19.05 19.73
N PHE A 114 26.02 -17.84 19.95
CA PHE A 114 26.57 -16.94 20.98
C PHE A 114 26.47 -17.58 22.36
N PHE A 115 25.28 -18.06 22.77
CA PHE A 115 25.10 -18.67 24.08
C PHE A 115 25.79 -20.04 24.22
N THR A 116 25.90 -20.83 23.16
CA THR A 116 26.69 -22.08 23.16
C THR A 116 28.18 -21.80 23.41
N ASN A 117 28.73 -20.74 22.82
CA ASN A 117 30.13 -20.38 23.07
C ASN A 117 30.31 -19.68 24.42
N LEU A 118 29.29 -18.99 24.94
CA LEU A 118 29.29 -18.51 26.31
C LEU A 118 29.29 -19.66 27.32
N GLN A 119 28.59 -20.77 27.06
CA GLN A 119 28.66 -22.01 27.84
C GLN A 119 30.09 -22.61 27.83
N ASN A 120 30.77 -22.57 26.68
CA ASN A 120 32.19 -22.99 26.59
C ASN A 120 33.08 -22.09 27.46
N LEU A 121 32.83 -20.79 27.46
CA LEU A 121 33.54 -19.85 28.34
C LEU A 121 33.29 -20.16 29.82
N VAL A 122 32.06 -20.49 30.22
CA VAL A 122 31.75 -20.91 31.58
C VAL A 122 32.61 -22.11 32.01
N SER A 123 32.87 -23.03 31.11
CA SER A 123 33.71 -24.22 31.38
C SER A 123 35.21 -23.90 31.37
N ASN A 124 35.65 -22.85 30.66
CA ASN A 124 37.04 -22.49 30.41
C ASN A 124 37.28 -20.97 30.59
N ALA A 125 36.92 -20.39 31.74
CA ALA A 125 36.89 -18.94 31.95
C ALA A 125 38.24 -18.25 31.78
N GLY A 126 39.33 -18.94 32.09
CA GLY A 126 40.71 -18.44 31.91
C GLY A 126 41.34 -18.68 30.51
N ASP A 127 40.64 -19.35 29.60
CA ASP A 127 41.16 -19.66 28.27
C ASP A 127 40.92 -18.49 27.30
N ASP A 128 42.00 -17.93 26.77
CA ASP A 128 42.00 -16.81 25.84
C ASP A 128 41.31 -17.18 24.53
N ALA A 129 41.40 -18.43 24.05
CA ALA A 129 40.74 -18.90 22.83
C ALA A 129 39.20 -18.99 23.00
N ALA A 130 38.71 -19.46 24.16
CA ALA A 130 37.29 -19.47 24.49
C ALA A 130 36.71 -18.04 24.54
N ARG A 131 37.44 -17.11 25.16
CA ARG A 131 37.06 -15.68 25.23
C ARG A 131 37.02 -15.02 23.84
N GLN A 132 38.06 -15.25 23.04
CA GLN A 132 38.09 -14.72 21.67
C GLN A 132 36.97 -15.28 20.80
N THR A 133 36.60 -16.53 21.03
CA THR A 133 35.47 -17.16 20.31
C THR A 133 34.12 -16.50 20.69
N VAL A 134 33.88 -16.24 22.01
CA VAL A 134 32.68 -15.51 22.46
C VAL A 134 32.61 -14.13 21.80
N LEU A 135 33.72 -13.38 21.79
CA LEU A 135 33.79 -12.06 21.15
C LEU A 135 33.50 -12.15 19.63
N GLY A 136 34.04 -13.16 18.95
CA GLY A 136 33.76 -13.41 17.55
C GLY A 136 32.29 -13.72 17.27
N LYS A 137 31.65 -14.55 18.12
CA LYS A 137 30.23 -14.88 18.01
C LYS A 137 29.30 -13.71 18.36
N ALA A 138 29.70 -12.86 19.33
CA ALA A 138 29.01 -11.61 19.64
C ALA A 138 29.00 -10.66 18.41
N ASN A 139 30.16 -10.50 17.75
CA ASN A 139 30.24 -9.71 16.52
C ASN A 139 29.37 -10.30 15.39
N GLY A 140 29.36 -11.64 15.23
CA GLY A 140 28.48 -12.32 14.28
C GLY A 140 26.99 -12.05 14.55
N LEU A 141 26.57 -12.11 15.81
CA LEU A 141 25.20 -11.82 16.24
C LEU A 141 24.83 -10.35 15.98
N VAL A 142 25.69 -9.41 16.33
CA VAL A 142 25.51 -7.99 16.05
C VAL A 142 25.36 -7.72 14.56
N ASN A 143 26.23 -8.31 13.73
CA ASN A 143 26.13 -8.18 12.28
C ASN A 143 24.80 -8.72 11.75
N GLN A 144 24.24 -9.78 12.34
CA GLN A 144 22.96 -10.32 11.93
C GLN A 144 21.79 -9.37 12.27
N PHE A 145 21.82 -8.73 13.46
CA PHE A 145 20.85 -7.68 13.79
C PHE A 145 20.92 -6.50 12.81
N ASN A 146 22.14 -6.00 12.56
CA ASN A 146 22.38 -4.87 11.66
C ASN A 146 21.93 -5.18 10.23
N ASN A 147 22.24 -6.37 9.71
CA ASN A 147 21.85 -6.77 8.35
C ASN A 147 20.33 -6.91 8.21
N THR A 148 19.67 -7.49 9.22
CA THR A 148 18.21 -7.62 9.22
C THR A 148 17.55 -6.25 9.27
N ASP A 149 18.01 -5.35 10.15
CA ASP A 149 17.49 -3.99 10.23
C ASP A 149 17.75 -3.19 8.94
N LYS A 150 18.96 -3.35 8.35
CA LYS A 150 19.27 -2.72 7.07
C LYS A 150 18.28 -3.14 5.97
N TYR A 151 18.00 -4.45 5.86
CA TYR A 151 17.04 -4.95 4.89
C TYR A 151 15.63 -4.33 5.09
N LEU A 152 15.17 -4.24 6.34
CA LEU A 152 13.89 -3.61 6.66
C LEU A 152 13.87 -2.11 6.33
N ARG A 153 14.99 -1.40 6.54
CA ARG A 153 15.13 0.01 6.10
C ARG A 153 15.14 0.17 4.59
N ASP A 154 15.80 -0.74 3.89
CA ASP A 154 15.80 -0.74 2.42
C ASP A 154 14.37 -0.98 1.88
N MET A 155 13.56 -1.79 2.56
CA MET A 155 12.13 -1.94 2.25
C MET A 155 11.33 -0.66 2.50
N ASP A 156 11.58 0.08 3.59
CA ASP A 156 10.93 1.38 3.86
C ASP A 156 11.26 2.40 2.75
N SER A 157 12.53 2.43 2.32
CA SER A 157 12.95 3.23 1.17
C SER A 157 12.24 2.81 -0.12
N GLY A 158 12.06 1.49 -0.33
CA GLY A 158 11.29 0.95 -1.45
C GLY A 158 9.80 1.35 -1.41
N VAL A 159 9.21 1.46 -0.23
CA VAL A 159 7.84 2.01 -0.04
C VAL A 159 7.80 3.47 -0.48
N ASN A 160 8.77 4.30 -0.08
CA ASN A 160 8.85 5.69 -0.54
C ASN A 160 8.93 5.81 -2.06
N GLN A 161 9.73 4.96 -2.73
CA GLN A 161 9.82 4.92 -4.18
C GLN A 161 8.48 4.52 -4.83
N GLN A 162 7.76 3.57 -4.25
CA GLN A 162 6.45 3.16 -4.73
C GLN A 162 5.40 4.26 -4.58
N ILE A 163 5.36 4.96 -3.45
CA ILE A 163 4.45 6.11 -3.24
C ILE A 163 4.72 7.18 -4.30
N ASN A 164 5.99 7.50 -4.56
CA ASN A 164 6.36 8.45 -5.61
C ASN A 164 5.92 7.97 -7.01
N SER A 165 6.14 6.70 -7.34
CA SER A 165 5.71 6.12 -8.61
C SER A 165 4.20 6.15 -8.77
N TYR A 166 3.44 5.76 -7.75
CA TYR A 166 1.97 5.78 -7.79
C TYR A 166 1.42 7.20 -7.89
N SER A 167 1.98 8.16 -7.17
CA SER A 167 1.54 9.57 -7.27
C SER A 167 1.72 10.12 -8.68
N GLN A 168 2.86 9.84 -9.34
CA GLN A 168 3.09 10.23 -10.73
C GLN A 168 2.14 9.53 -11.71
N GLN A 169 1.82 8.26 -11.49
CA GLN A 169 0.85 7.54 -12.32
C GLN A 169 -0.55 8.11 -12.16
N ILE A 170 -0.98 8.38 -10.93
CA ILE A 170 -2.28 8.99 -10.63
C ILE A 170 -2.38 10.37 -11.32
N ALA A 171 -1.35 11.22 -11.19
CA ALA A 171 -1.33 12.54 -11.83
C ALA A 171 -1.47 12.44 -13.35
N ARG A 172 -0.74 11.53 -14.01
CA ARG A 172 -0.84 11.32 -15.46
C ARG A 172 -2.23 10.85 -15.88
N LEU A 173 -2.82 9.89 -15.16
CA LEU A 173 -4.16 9.38 -15.46
C LEU A 173 -5.22 10.47 -15.29
N ASN A 174 -5.10 11.33 -14.27
CA ASN A 174 -6.00 12.47 -14.08
C ASN A 174 -5.96 13.43 -15.28
N ASP A 175 -4.77 13.77 -15.75
CA ASP A 175 -4.59 14.67 -16.92
C ASP A 175 -5.13 14.02 -18.19
N GLU A 176 -4.95 12.71 -18.37
CA GLU A 176 -5.41 11.98 -19.55
C GLU A 176 -6.94 11.86 -19.58
N ILE A 177 -7.57 11.53 -18.44
CA ILE A 177 -9.03 11.52 -18.28
C ILE A 177 -9.62 12.91 -18.59
N THR A 178 -8.96 13.97 -18.11
CA THR A 178 -9.40 15.35 -18.36
C THR A 178 -9.28 15.73 -19.84
N ARG A 179 -8.21 15.32 -20.52
CA ARG A 179 -8.00 15.62 -21.96
C ARG A 179 -9.00 14.90 -22.86
N LEU A 180 -9.37 13.66 -22.55
CA LEU A 180 -10.37 12.93 -23.33
C LEU A 180 -11.71 13.66 -23.36
N ARG A 181 -12.06 14.34 -22.29
CA ARG A 181 -13.31 15.10 -22.22
C ARG A 181 -13.28 16.40 -23.05
N GLY A 182 -12.14 17.09 -23.11
CA GLY A 182 -12.01 18.35 -23.86
C GLY A 182 -12.12 18.19 -25.38
N SER A 183 -12.11 16.95 -25.88
CA SER A 183 -12.05 16.65 -27.32
C SER A 183 -13.39 16.38 -27.98
N ALA A 184 -14.52 16.33 -27.24
CA ALA A 184 -15.79 15.82 -27.79
C ALA A 184 -17.02 16.65 -27.40
N SER A 185 -17.52 17.39 -28.34
CA SER A 185 -18.95 17.74 -28.39
C SER A 185 -19.71 16.57 -29.02
N GLY A 186 -20.42 15.75 -28.21
CA GLY A 186 -21.06 14.50 -28.62
C GLY A 186 -20.06 13.37 -28.58
N GLU A 187 -19.76 12.84 -27.40
CA GLU A 187 -18.65 11.90 -27.19
C GLU A 187 -18.87 10.59 -27.94
N PRO A 188 -17.97 10.21 -28.90
CA PRO A 188 -17.99 8.89 -29.50
C PRO A 188 -17.86 7.79 -28.45
N ASN A 189 -18.63 6.71 -28.56
CA ASN A 189 -18.61 5.57 -27.62
C ASN A 189 -17.19 5.08 -27.32
N ALA A 190 -16.28 5.13 -28.28
CA ALA A 190 -14.88 4.75 -28.12
C ALA A 190 -14.12 5.63 -27.09
N LEU A 191 -14.42 6.93 -27.04
CA LEU A 191 -13.80 7.84 -26.04
C LEU A 191 -14.37 7.59 -24.63
N LEU A 192 -15.66 7.23 -24.53
CA LEU A 192 -16.27 6.83 -23.27
C LEU A 192 -15.66 5.53 -22.74
N ASP A 193 -15.41 4.55 -23.60
CA ASP A 193 -14.74 3.29 -23.23
C ASP A 193 -13.31 3.53 -22.79
N GLN A 194 -12.55 4.35 -23.51
CA GLN A 194 -11.19 4.71 -23.14
C GLN A 194 -11.13 5.45 -21.80
N ARG A 195 -12.06 6.38 -21.55
CA ARG A 195 -12.18 7.07 -20.27
C ARG A 195 -12.49 6.10 -19.13
N ASP A 196 -13.44 5.19 -19.33
CA ASP A 196 -13.81 4.19 -18.33
C ASP A 196 -12.65 3.24 -18.00
N GLN A 197 -11.82 2.90 -18.99
CA GLN A 197 -10.60 2.12 -18.81
C GLN A 197 -9.56 2.88 -17.95
N LEU A 198 -9.29 4.16 -18.27
CA LEU A 198 -8.37 4.99 -17.49
C LEU A 198 -8.84 5.18 -16.03
N VAL A 199 -10.15 5.35 -15.83
CA VAL A 199 -10.74 5.42 -14.48
C VAL A 199 -10.56 4.09 -13.74
N SER A 200 -10.66 2.94 -14.43
CA SER A 200 -10.43 1.63 -13.81
C SER A 200 -8.95 1.43 -13.44
N GLU A 201 -8.02 1.88 -14.27
CA GLU A 201 -6.59 1.89 -13.96
C GLU A 201 -6.26 2.79 -12.76
N LEU A 202 -6.81 4.01 -12.73
CA LEU A 202 -6.69 4.92 -11.60
C LEU A 202 -7.24 4.29 -10.32
N ASN A 203 -8.37 3.61 -10.40
CA ASN A 203 -9.02 2.96 -9.27
C ASN A 203 -8.20 1.77 -8.71
N GLN A 204 -7.40 1.11 -9.52
CA GLN A 204 -6.47 0.07 -9.05
C GLN A 204 -5.30 0.66 -8.26
N LEU A 205 -4.88 1.89 -8.57
CA LEU A 205 -3.79 2.57 -7.85
C LEU A 205 -4.29 3.19 -6.55
N VAL A 206 -5.41 3.91 -6.62
CA VAL A 206 -6.07 4.56 -5.47
C VAL A 206 -7.57 4.46 -5.66
N GLY A 207 -8.27 3.80 -4.74
CA GLY A 207 -9.71 3.59 -4.89
C GLY A 207 -10.46 4.89 -5.10
N VAL A 208 -11.17 4.98 -6.22
CA VAL A 208 -11.91 6.19 -6.59
C VAL A 208 -13.41 5.96 -6.64
N GLN A 209 -14.16 7.02 -6.37
CA GLN A 209 -15.60 7.13 -6.59
C GLN A 209 -15.86 7.98 -7.82
N VAL A 210 -16.74 7.48 -8.71
CA VAL A 210 -17.14 8.17 -9.93
C VAL A 210 -18.58 8.61 -9.80
N THR A 211 -18.82 9.90 -9.94
CA THR A 211 -20.17 10.48 -10.00
C THR A 211 -20.38 11.05 -11.40
N GLN A 212 -21.37 10.53 -12.10
CA GLN A 212 -21.79 11.06 -13.39
C GLN A 212 -22.61 12.34 -13.19
N GLN A 213 -22.29 13.37 -13.95
CA GLN A 213 -23.01 14.64 -13.98
C GLN A 213 -23.80 14.76 -15.30
N ASP A 214 -24.60 15.81 -15.44
CA ASP A 214 -25.33 16.09 -16.68
C ASP A 214 -24.35 16.17 -17.88
N GLY A 215 -24.76 15.56 -19.01
CA GLY A 215 -23.97 15.56 -20.25
C GLY A 215 -22.74 14.65 -20.21
N ASP A 216 -22.83 13.47 -19.57
CA ASP A 216 -21.78 12.44 -19.46
C ASP A 216 -20.47 12.88 -18.80
N ALA A 217 -20.52 14.00 -18.06
CA ALA A 217 -19.41 14.49 -17.27
C ALA A 217 -19.15 13.62 -16.04
N TYR A 218 -17.89 13.26 -15.79
CA TYR A 218 -17.49 12.59 -14.56
C TYR A 218 -16.87 13.55 -13.55
N THR A 219 -17.21 13.35 -12.28
CA THR A 219 -16.40 13.76 -11.15
C THR A 219 -15.76 12.50 -10.57
N VAL A 220 -14.44 12.47 -10.53
CA VAL A 220 -13.65 11.39 -9.94
C VAL A 220 -13.07 11.90 -8.64
N SER A 221 -13.37 11.21 -7.53
CA SER A 221 -12.89 11.57 -6.19
C SER A 221 -12.29 10.37 -5.47
N PHE A 222 -11.42 10.60 -4.48
CA PHE A 222 -10.80 9.60 -3.63
C PHE A 222 -10.74 10.08 -2.17
N ALA A 223 -10.23 9.27 -1.25
CA ALA A 223 -9.90 9.65 0.13
C ALA A 223 -10.97 10.54 0.78
N ASN A 224 -12.21 10.02 0.91
CA ASN A 224 -13.36 10.72 1.50
C ASN A 224 -13.80 12.00 0.77
N GLY A 225 -13.65 12.04 -0.56
CA GLY A 225 -14.26 13.10 -1.40
C GLY A 225 -13.27 14.13 -1.93
N LEU A 226 -11.96 13.91 -1.81
CA LEU A 226 -10.99 14.73 -2.52
C LEU A 226 -11.12 14.52 -4.03
N THR A 227 -11.37 15.58 -4.75
CA THR A 227 -11.65 15.52 -6.20
C THR A 227 -10.34 15.42 -6.99
N LEU A 228 -10.20 14.39 -7.82
CA LEU A 228 -9.08 14.22 -8.75
C LEU A 228 -9.38 14.84 -10.12
N VAL A 229 -10.60 14.61 -10.61
CA VAL A 229 -11.06 15.16 -11.89
C VAL A 229 -12.46 15.73 -11.70
N GLN A 230 -12.69 16.94 -12.17
CA GLN A 230 -13.99 17.59 -12.20
C GLN A 230 -14.15 18.40 -13.47
N GLY A 231 -14.95 17.91 -14.36
CA GLY A 231 -15.10 18.57 -15.65
C GLY A 231 -13.76 18.61 -16.42
N ASN A 232 -13.33 19.78 -16.82
CA ASN A 232 -12.08 20.02 -17.54
C ASN A 232 -10.90 20.32 -16.60
N ASN A 233 -11.07 20.10 -15.30
CA ASN A 233 -10.03 20.37 -14.31
C ASN A 233 -9.51 19.06 -13.74
N SER A 234 -8.19 18.88 -13.73
CA SER A 234 -7.49 17.88 -12.95
C SER A 234 -6.84 18.51 -11.73
N TYR A 235 -6.84 17.76 -10.62
CA TYR A 235 -6.13 18.15 -9.40
C TYR A 235 -4.94 17.22 -9.23
N GLN A 236 -3.80 17.80 -8.91
CA GLN A 236 -2.55 17.07 -8.86
C GLN A 236 -2.38 16.36 -7.50
N VAL A 237 -1.82 15.16 -7.56
CA VAL A 237 -1.28 14.46 -6.41
C VAL A 237 0.22 14.26 -6.60
N GLU A 238 0.95 14.38 -5.51
CA GLU A 238 2.40 14.26 -5.53
C GLU A 238 2.90 13.58 -4.25
N ALA A 239 4.06 12.94 -4.31
CA ALA A 239 4.68 12.40 -3.11
C ALA A 239 5.38 13.54 -2.36
N ILE A 240 5.02 13.76 -1.11
CA ILE A 240 5.60 14.77 -0.24
C ILE A 240 6.16 14.13 1.03
N PRO A 241 7.15 14.75 1.70
CA PRO A 241 7.56 14.32 3.02
C PRO A 241 6.39 14.35 4.02
N SER A 242 6.26 13.30 4.84
CA SER A 242 5.25 13.28 5.89
C SER A 242 5.57 14.32 6.97
N SER A 243 4.55 14.99 7.46
CA SER A 243 4.72 15.97 8.53
C SER A 243 5.17 15.33 9.85
N SER A 244 4.81 14.08 10.11
CA SER A 244 5.17 13.36 11.33
C SER A 244 6.55 12.68 11.27
N ASP A 245 7.09 12.44 10.07
CA ASP A 245 8.44 11.90 9.85
C ASP A 245 8.91 12.28 8.44
N SER A 246 9.70 13.33 8.32
CA SER A 246 10.18 13.87 7.04
C SER A 246 11.06 12.91 6.23
N SER A 247 11.55 11.83 6.83
CA SER A 247 12.28 10.76 6.13
C SER A 247 11.36 9.85 5.30
N ARG A 248 10.05 9.95 5.51
CA ARG A 248 9.02 9.17 4.83
C ARG A 248 8.22 10.00 3.86
N LEU A 249 7.85 9.39 2.73
CA LEU A 249 6.92 9.99 1.79
C LEU A 249 5.49 9.55 2.10
N THR A 250 4.58 10.48 1.86
CA THR A 250 3.13 10.29 1.87
C THR A 250 2.51 10.98 0.65
N LEU A 251 1.20 10.83 0.47
CA LEU A 251 0.50 11.47 -0.63
C LEU A 251 0.12 12.91 -0.27
N GLY A 252 0.54 13.85 -1.10
CA GLY A 252 0.11 15.24 -1.08
C GLY A 252 -0.97 15.49 -2.14
N TYR A 253 -1.94 16.32 -1.81
CA TYR A 253 -3.00 16.77 -2.69
C TYR A 253 -2.91 18.28 -2.93
N ASN A 254 -2.81 18.70 -4.20
CA ASN A 254 -2.55 20.08 -4.59
C ASN A 254 -3.76 20.68 -5.32
N ARG A 255 -4.31 21.76 -4.76
CA ARG A 255 -5.41 22.57 -5.35
C ARG A 255 -4.92 23.87 -6.01
N GLY A 256 -3.60 23.99 -6.24
CA GLY A 256 -3.02 25.21 -6.84
C GLY A 256 -2.35 26.15 -5.85
N SER A 257 -2.49 25.95 -4.53
CA SER A 257 -1.83 26.73 -3.46
C SER A 257 -0.71 25.96 -2.74
N GLY A 258 -0.24 24.87 -3.32
CA GLY A 258 0.71 23.93 -2.70
C GLY A 258 0.04 22.62 -2.29
N ALA A 259 0.86 21.58 -2.11
CA ALA A 259 0.37 20.26 -1.70
C ALA A 259 0.09 20.22 -0.19
N SER A 260 -1.07 19.69 0.16
CA SER A 260 -1.43 19.36 1.55
C SER A 260 -1.41 17.84 1.72
N GLU A 261 -0.86 17.36 2.83
CA GLU A 261 -0.78 15.95 3.17
C GLU A 261 -2.18 15.33 3.27
N VAL A 262 -2.39 14.22 2.57
CA VAL A 262 -3.57 13.37 2.70
C VAL A 262 -3.34 12.39 3.84
N PRO A 263 -4.16 12.37 4.90
CA PRO A 263 -4.01 11.40 5.97
C PRO A 263 -4.04 9.97 5.42
N GLU A 264 -3.01 9.17 5.72
CA GLU A 264 -2.87 7.81 5.18
C GLU A 264 -4.10 6.92 5.48
N GLY A 265 -4.70 7.09 6.65
CA GLY A 265 -5.93 6.37 7.03
C GLY A 265 -7.17 6.68 6.18
N GLN A 266 -7.14 7.72 5.34
CA GLN A 266 -8.20 8.01 4.38
C GLN A 266 -8.02 7.27 3.05
N ILE A 267 -6.82 6.73 2.79
CA ILE A 267 -6.50 5.94 1.60
C ILE A 267 -6.76 4.47 1.93
N THR A 268 -8.00 4.02 1.73
CA THR A 268 -8.47 2.71 2.22
C THR A 268 -8.51 1.62 1.15
N SER A 269 -8.24 1.95 -0.11
CA SER A 269 -8.32 1.01 -1.23
C SER A 269 -7.32 1.36 -2.35
N GLY A 270 -7.11 0.45 -3.29
CA GLY A 270 -6.08 0.54 -4.31
C GLY A 270 -4.70 0.08 -3.80
N SER A 271 -3.77 -0.11 -4.72
CA SER A 271 -2.42 -0.62 -4.42
C SER A 271 -1.65 0.29 -3.45
N LEU A 272 -1.88 1.60 -3.52
CA LEU A 272 -1.28 2.57 -2.59
C LEU A 272 -1.69 2.28 -1.14
N SER A 273 -2.98 1.99 -0.89
CA SER A 273 -3.46 1.58 0.43
C SER A 273 -2.75 0.34 0.95
N GLY A 274 -2.56 -0.68 0.10
CA GLY A 274 -1.86 -1.91 0.48
C GLY A 274 -0.41 -1.65 0.92
N VAL A 275 0.29 -0.78 0.21
CA VAL A 275 1.69 -0.40 0.53
C VAL A 275 1.78 0.42 1.82
N LEU A 276 0.87 1.36 2.03
CA LEU A 276 0.81 2.18 3.25
C LEU A 276 0.48 1.32 4.49
N ARG A 277 -0.49 0.41 4.36
CA ARG A 277 -0.83 -0.56 5.41
C ARG A 277 0.36 -1.48 5.73
N PHE A 278 1.05 -2.00 4.72
CA PHE A 278 2.25 -2.79 4.93
C PHE A 278 3.28 -2.04 5.76
N ARG A 279 3.53 -0.76 5.46
CA ARG A 279 4.48 0.08 6.20
C ARG A 279 4.08 0.23 7.67
N SER A 280 2.83 0.65 7.94
CA SER A 280 2.36 0.97 9.29
C SER A 280 2.04 -0.26 10.14
N GLU A 281 1.42 -1.32 9.55
CA GLU A 281 0.95 -2.48 10.31
C GLU A 281 2.02 -3.56 10.46
N THR A 282 2.91 -3.74 9.47
CA THR A 282 3.88 -4.85 9.47
C THR A 282 5.32 -4.37 9.60
N LEU A 283 5.78 -3.52 8.68
CA LEU A 283 7.20 -3.15 8.62
C LEU A 283 7.67 -2.43 9.89
N ASP A 284 6.91 -1.44 10.36
CA ASP A 284 7.20 -0.72 11.60
C ASP A 284 7.13 -1.64 12.82
N GLY A 285 6.11 -2.51 12.85
CA GLY A 285 5.96 -3.50 13.93
C GLY A 285 7.15 -4.46 14.01
N VAL A 286 7.60 -5.01 12.88
CA VAL A 286 8.75 -5.93 12.84
C VAL A 286 10.06 -5.22 13.21
N ARG A 287 10.28 -3.99 12.73
CA ARG A 287 11.46 -3.19 13.10
C ARG A 287 11.48 -2.88 14.59
N ASN A 288 10.35 -2.51 15.16
CA ASN A 288 10.24 -2.23 16.58
C ASN A 288 10.43 -3.51 17.43
N GLN A 289 9.89 -4.65 17.02
CA GLN A 289 10.11 -5.93 17.69
C GLN A 289 11.57 -6.37 17.64
N LEU A 290 12.23 -6.21 16.49
CA LEU A 290 13.65 -6.49 16.33
C LEU A 290 14.51 -5.57 17.21
N GLY A 291 14.18 -4.28 17.24
CA GLY A 291 14.86 -3.30 18.09
C GLY A 291 14.63 -3.54 19.59
N GLN A 292 13.44 -3.93 20.01
CA GLN A 292 13.13 -4.32 21.38
C GLN A 292 13.95 -5.55 21.80
N LEU A 293 14.05 -6.54 20.91
CA LEU A 293 14.86 -7.74 21.15
C LEU A 293 16.35 -7.38 21.32
N ALA A 294 16.87 -6.50 20.45
CA ALA A 294 18.25 -6.02 20.54
C ALA A 294 18.51 -5.23 21.84
N LEU A 295 17.57 -4.35 22.23
CA LEU A 295 17.64 -3.56 23.45
C LEU A 295 17.66 -4.48 24.70
N ALA A 296 16.68 -5.39 24.77
CA ALA A 296 16.56 -6.31 25.91
C ALA A 296 17.80 -7.18 26.07
N MET A 297 18.35 -7.69 24.95
CA MET A 297 19.60 -8.46 24.95
C MET A 297 20.78 -7.63 25.42
N ALA A 298 21.01 -6.48 24.78
CA ALA A 298 22.20 -5.66 25.02
C ALA A 298 22.22 -5.08 26.44
N ASP A 299 21.11 -4.53 26.90
CA ASP A 299 21.03 -3.90 28.22
C ASP A 299 21.11 -4.93 29.35
N SER A 300 20.35 -6.05 29.26
CA SER A 300 20.44 -7.11 30.28
C SER A 300 21.84 -7.72 30.36
N PHE A 301 22.50 -7.90 29.20
CA PHE A 301 23.87 -8.41 29.16
C PHE A 301 24.84 -7.39 29.77
N ASN A 302 24.72 -6.11 29.47
CA ASN A 302 25.55 -5.05 30.03
C ASN A 302 25.38 -4.93 31.54
N GLN A 303 24.12 -4.96 32.02
CA GLN A 303 23.85 -4.92 33.48
C GLN A 303 24.59 -6.06 34.20
N GLN A 304 24.46 -7.29 33.71
CA GLN A 304 25.13 -8.42 34.31
C GLN A 304 26.66 -8.38 34.12
N HIS A 305 27.14 -7.90 32.96
CA HIS A 305 28.60 -7.80 32.68
C HIS A 305 29.29 -6.82 33.62
N ARG A 306 28.65 -5.71 34.00
CA ARG A 306 29.14 -4.72 34.95
C ARG A 306 29.22 -5.26 36.40
N GLU A 307 28.53 -6.35 36.73
CA GLU A 307 28.60 -6.99 38.06
C GLU A 307 29.83 -7.89 38.22
N GLY A 308 30.51 -8.24 37.13
CA GLY A 308 31.66 -9.12 37.11
C GLY A 308 33.00 -8.40 36.99
N PHE A 309 34.07 -9.21 36.95
CA PHE A 309 35.44 -8.75 36.83
C PHE A 309 36.09 -9.44 35.60
N ASP A 310 36.95 -8.71 34.92
CA ASP A 310 37.72 -9.17 33.78
C ASP A 310 38.99 -9.96 34.19
N LEU A 311 39.80 -10.38 33.20
CA LEU A 311 41.05 -11.11 33.50
C LEU A 311 42.14 -10.30 34.22
N ASN A 312 42.00 -8.97 34.18
CA ASN A 312 42.94 -8.05 34.85
C ASN A 312 42.45 -7.67 36.25
N GLY A 313 41.30 -8.19 36.72
CA GLY A 313 40.68 -7.82 37.99
C GLY A 313 39.95 -6.47 37.92
N GLU A 314 39.74 -5.91 36.72
CA GLU A 314 38.95 -4.70 36.53
C GLU A 314 37.48 -5.01 36.43
N GLN A 315 36.63 -4.14 36.98
CA GLN A 315 35.16 -4.29 36.88
C GLN A 315 34.73 -4.20 35.43
N GLY A 316 33.78 -5.05 35.01
CA GLY A 316 33.23 -5.06 33.68
C GLY A 316 32.53 -3.75 33.32
N GLY A 317 32.72 -3.31 32.08
CA GLY A 317 31.99 -2.19 31.49
C GLY A 317 30.84 -2.71 30.60
N ASP A 318 30.39 -1.89 29.66
CA ASP A 318 29.42 -2.31 28.67
C ASP A 318 30.04 -3.30 27.68
N PHE A 319 29.38 -4.43 27.49
CA PHE A 319 29.76 -5.42 26.46
C PHE A 319 29.21 -5.05 25.08
N PHE A 320 27.99 -4.54 25.05
CA PHE A 320 27.32 -4.03 23.85
C PHE A 320 27.10 -2.52 23.96
N SER A 321 27.13 -1.82 22.83
CA SER A 321 26.67 -0.44 22.73
C SER A 321 25.51 -0.36 21.73
N PHE A 322 24.55 0.51 22.00
CA PHE A 322 23.37 0.73 21.16
C PHE A 322 22.95 2.20 21.22
N SER A 323 22.12 2.61 20.24
CA SER A 323 21.56 3.97 20.21
C SER A 323 20.44 4.12 21.25
N GLY A 324 20.31 5.32 21.80
CA GLY A 324 19.13 5.71 22.57
C GLY A 324 17.87 5.81 21.71
N ALA A 325 16.74 6.05 22.38
CA ALA A 325 15.48 6.36 21.71
C ALA A 325 15.59 7.64 20.88
N ARG A 326 14.86 7.70 19.76
CA ARG A 326 14.83 8.86 18.87
C ARG A 326 13.50 9.59 18.95
N VAL A 327 13.55 10.93 18.89
CA VAL A 327 12.37 11.78 18.69
C VAL A 327 12.41 12.38 17.30
N VAL A 328 11.25 12.49 16.68
CA VAL A 328 11.04 13.16 15.39
C VAL A 328 9.99 14.23 15.58
N ASP A 329 10.36 15.48 15.28
CA ASP A 329 9.49 16.63 15.38
C ASP A 329 8.52 16.67 14.21
N ASN A 330 7.27 17.03 14.46
CA ASN A 330 6.33 17.27 13.37
C ASN A 330 6.67 18.62 12.72
N THR A 331 6.81 18.62 11.38
CA THR A 331 7.14 19.83 10.61
C THR A 331 6.06 20.92 10.65
N ARG A 332 4.87 20.61 11.18
CA ARG A 332 3.77 21.56 11.40
C ARG A 332 3.75 22.16 12.80
N ASN A 333 4.67 21.79 13.66
CA ASN A 333 4.79 22.39 14.98
C ASN A 333 5.02 23.90 14.85
N THR A 334 4.37 24.66 15.71
CA THR A 334 4.44 26.13 15.73
C THR A 334 5.08 26.69 16.99
N GLY A 335 5.20 25.86 18.04
CA GLY A 335 5.98 26.16 19.23
C GLY A 335 7.46 25.87 19.05
N ASP A 336 8.24 26.17 20.09
CA ASP A 336 9.68 25.91 20.16
C ASP A 336 10.04 24.72 21.07
N ALA A 337 9.04 23.94 21.47
CA ALA A 337 9.26 22.77 22.30
C ALA A 337 10.12 21.72 21.60
N SER A 338 11.03 21.11 22.35
CA SER A 338 11.84 19.97 21.94
C SER A 338 11.72 18.86 22.98
N LEU A 339 11.77 17.60 22.53
CA LEU A 339 11.66 16.44 23.40
C LEU A 339 12.94 15.62 23.34
N SER A 340 13.37 15.15 24.51
CA SER A 340 14.42 14.14 24.63
C SER A 340 13.88 12.92 25.39
N VAL A 341 14.41 11.74 25.08
CA VAL A 341 13.91 10.46 25.64
C VAL A 341 15.05 9.65 26.21
N SER A 342 14.85 9.15 27.42
CA SER A 342 15.74 8.22 28.10
C SER A 342 15.00 6.94 28.51
N TYR A 343 15.74 5.83 28.67
CA TYR A 343 15.21 4.60 29.22
C TYR A 343 15.30 4.65 30.74
N THR A 344 14.17 4.43 31.41
CA THR A 344 14.13 4.26 32.88
C THR A 344 14.11 2.80 33.29
N ASP A 345 13.50 1.95 32.43
CA ASP A 345 13.40 0.50 32.64
C ASP A 345 13.24 -0.20 31.29
N THR A 346 14.35 -0.69 30.73
CA THR A 346 14.37 -1.31 29.41
C THR A 346 13.51 -2.58 29.32
N SER A 347 13.28 -3.26 30.46
CA SER A 347 12.43 -4.46 30.53
C SER A 347 10.94 -4.16 30.27
N LYS A 348 10.51 -2.91 30.43
CA LYS A 348 9.14 -2.43 30.21
C LYS A 348 8.92 -1.77 28.86
N VAL A 349 10.00 -1.48 28.13
CA VAL A 349 9.89 -0.83 26.81
C VAL A 349 9.14 -1.71 25.83
N LYS A 350 8.13 -1.14 25.18
CA LYS A 350 7.29 -1.83 24.20
C LYS A 350 7.84 -1.69 22.78
N ALA A 351 7.49 -2.65 21.92
CA ALA A 351 7.82 -2.62 20.50
C ALA A 351 6.86 -1.71 19.70
N ASN A 352 6.73 -0.47 20.14
CA ASN A 352 5.82 0.51 19.52
C ASN A 352 6.48 1.88 19.42
N ASP A 353 6.07 2.64 18.40
CA ASP A 353 6.28 4.07 18.34
C ASP A 353 5.15 4.79 19.09
N TYR A 354 5.39 6.03 19.50
CA TYR A 354 4.39 6.83 20.23
C TYR A 354 4.27 8.21 19.61
N ARG A 355 3.03 8.72 19.58
CA ARG A 355 2.76 10.14 19.34
C ARG A 355 2.60 10.83 20.69
N VAL A 356 3.37 11.88 20.89
CA VAL A 356 3.26 12.80 22.04
C VAL A 356 2.75 14.12 21.49
N GLU A 357 1.53 14.52 21.88
CA GLU A 357 0.83 15.69 21.34
C GLU A 357 0.38 16.60 22.47
N TYR A 358 0.53 17.92 22.28
CA TYR A 358 0.07 18.93 23.22
C TYR A 358 -1.33 19.44 22.83
N ASP A 359 -2.33 19.26 23.69
CA ASP A 359 -3.72 19.66 23.42
C ASP A 359 -4.02 21.14 23.72
N GLY A 360 -3.04 21.88 24.18
CA GLY A 360 -3.14 23.29 24.62
C GLY A 360 -3.14 23.45 26.14
N ALA A 361 -3.29 22.35 26.88
CA ALA A 361 -3.24 22.32 28.34
C ALA A 361 -2.39 21.16 28.86
N ASN A 362 -2.50 19.99 28.25
CA ASN A 362 -1.85 18.75 28.68
C ASN A 362 -1.19 18.03 27.51
N TRP A 363 -0.18 17.23 27.83
CA TRP A 363 0.41 16.31 26.90
C TRP A 363 -0.40 15.00 26.86
N GLN A 364 -0.69 14.54 25.65
CA GLN A 364 -1.37 13.28 25.38
C GLN A 364 -0.36 12.33 24.73
N VAL A 365 -0.28 11.11 25.25
CA VAL A 365 0.56 10.06 24.67
C VAL A 365 -0.34 9.00 24.03
N SER A 366 -0.07 8.65 22.79
CA SER A 366 -0.79 7.60 22.08
C SER A 366 0.20 6.65 21.41
N ARG A 367 -0.07 5.36 21.49
CA ARG A 367 0.70 4.30 20.84
C ARG A 367 0.35 4.24 19.35
N LEU A 368 1.32 4.07 18.50
CA LEU A 368 1.14 3.89 17.07
C LEU A 368 1.26 2.39 16.66
N PRO A 369 0.56 1.93 15.62
CA PRO A 369 -0.31 2.72 14.70
C PRO A 369 -1.77 2.85 15.16
N ASP A 370 -2.21 2.12 16.20
CA ASP A 370 -3.59 1.99 16.65
C ASP A 370 -4.15 3.22 17.37
N ASN A 371 -3.30 4.21 17.67
CA ASN A 371 -3.62 5.44 18.41
C ASN A 371 -4.25 5.20 19.79
N VAL A 372 -3.95 4.05 20.42
CA VAL A 372 -4.40 3.75 21.78
C VAL A 372 -3.72 4.70 22.76
N LYS A 373 -4.52 5.39 23.59
CA LYS A 373 -4.00 6.30 24.62
C LYS A 373 -3.20 5.53 25.66
N VAL A 374 -2.05 6.10 26.04
CA VAL A 374 -1.16 5.59 27.07
C VAL A 374 -1.23 6.52 28.28
N ASN A 375 -1.39 5.94 29.46
CA ASN A 375 -1.34 6.71 30.69
C ASN A 375 0.12 7.08 31.01
N ALA A 376 0.46 8.35 30.80
CA ALA A 376 1.76 8.90 31.16
C ALA A 376 1.69 9.57 32.52
N THR A 377 2.70 9.34 33.35
CA THR A 377 2.85 10.04 34.63
C THR A 377 3.66 11.30 34.42
N ALA A 378 3.10 12.45 34.74
CA ALA A 378 3.80 13.72 34.69
C ALA A 378 4.76 13.86 35.87
N GLY A 379 5.96 14.38 35.58
CA GLY A 379 7.02 14.63 36.59
C GLY A 379 7.84 15.85 36.22
N LYS A 380 9.02 15.96 36.85
CA LYS A 380 10.04 16.94 36.49
C LYS A 380 11.41 16.29 36.53
N ASP A 381 12.27 16.65 35.59
CA ASP A 381 13.68 16.25 35.61
C ASP A 381 14.50 17.04 36.65
N ALA A 382 15.80 16.72 36.75
CA ALA A 382 16.70 17.40 37.68
C ALA A 382 16.91 18.90 37.37
N ALA A 383 16.64 19.33 36.15
CA ALA A 383 16.69 20.72 35.71
C ALA A 383 15.36 21.46 35.96
N GLY A 384 14.31 20.75 36.37
CA GLY A 384 12.97 21.28 36.61
C GLY A 384 12.05 21.27 35.39
N ASN A 385 12.50 20.74 34.26
CA ASN A 385 11.68 20.61 33.04
C ASN A 385 10.58 19.57 33.23
N PRO A 386 9.40 19.75 32.62
CA PRO A 386 8.35 18.76 32.65
C PRO A 386 8.79 17.41 32.04
N THR A 387 8.40 16.32 32.69
CA THR A 387 8.64 14.97 32.14
C THR A 387 7.35 14.16 32.04
N LEU A 388 7.37 13.16 31.16
CA LEU A 388 6.32 12.17 31.00
C LEU A 388 6.94 10.79 31.07
N SER A 389 6.54 9.99 32.07
CA SER A 389 7.02 8.61 32.21
C SER A 389 5.94 7.63 31.81
N PHE A 390 6.26 6.72 30.90
CA PHE A 390 5.37 5.65 30.40
C PHE A 390 6.18 4.51 29.79
N ASP A 391 5.70 3.29 29.90
CA ASP A 391 6.25 2.07 29.25
C ASP A 391 7.79 1.96 29.37
N GLY A 392 8.39 2.32 30.53
CA GLY A 392 9.84 2.26 30.77
C GLY A 392 10.66 3.39 30.12
N LEU A 393 9.98 4.42 29.63
CA LEU A 393 10.57 5.63 29.04
C LEU A 393 10.33 6.84 29.95
N GLU A 394 11.24 7.79 29.90
CA GLU A 394 11.06 9.15 30.39
C GLU A 394 11.32 10.14 29.27
N VAL A 395 10.33 10.94 28.95
CA VAL A 395 10.38 12.00 27.95
C VAL A 395 10.51 13.33 28.69
N SER A 396 11.65 14.01 28.55
CA SER A 396 11.85 15.37 29.07
C SER A 396 11.48 16.37 27.96
N ILE A 397 10.79 17.43 28.40
CA ILE A 397 10.24 18.47 27.51
C ILE A 397 10.93 19.78 27.82
N ASP A 398 11.53 20.41 26.81
CA ASP A 398 12.14 21.74 26.91
C ASP A 398 11.44 22.69 25.94
N GLY A 399 11.39 23.98 26.28
CA GLY A 399 10.71 24.99 25.46
C GLY A 399 9.18 25.07 25.70
N ASN A 400 8.49 25.80 24.82
CA ASN A 400 7.07 26.15 24.97
C ASN A 400 6.26 25.53 23.83
N PRO A 401 5.44 24.49 24.10
CA PRO A 401 4.58 23.89 23.10
C PRO A 401 3.41 24.82 22.73
N GLN A 402 2.97 24.74 21.49
CA GLN A 402 1.70 25.29 21.04
C GLN A 402 0.66 24.17 20.85
N GLN A 403 -0.61 24.53 20.91
CA GLN A 403 -1.70 23.58 20.71
C GLN A 403 -1.55 22.83 19.39
N LYS A 404 -1.62 21.50 19.40
CA LYS A 404 -1.41 20.54 18.30
C LYS A 404 0.04 20.31 17.91
N ASP A 405 1.01 20.88 18.61
CA ASP A 405 2.38 20.43 18.45
C ASP A 405 2.48 18.95 18.81
N SER A 406 3.15 18.20 17.96
CA SER A 406 3.23 16.75 18.11
C SER A 406 4.62 16.23 17.75
N PHE A 407 5.00 15.14 18.40
CA PHE A 407 6.30 14.50 18.27
C PHE A 407 6.11 13.00 18.14
N THR A 408 6.92 12.36 17.29
CA THR A 408 6.95 10.90 17.19
C THR A 408 8.16 10.38 17.98
N VAL A 409 7.89 9.65 19.06
CA VAL A 409 8.92 8.97 19.85
C VAL A 409 9.09 7.56 19.30
N LYS A 410 10.32 7.22 18.92
CA LYS A 410 10.75 5.92 18.39
C LYS A 410 11.74 5.28 19.36
N PRO A 411 11.26 4.48 20.33
CA PRO A 411 12.12 3.97 21.40
C PRO A 411 13.16 2.97 20.90
N VAL A 412 12.79 2.10 19.97
CA VAL A 412 13.57 0.89 19.67
C VAL A 412 13.93 0.74 18.18
N SER A 413 13.33 1.51 17.30
CA SER A 413 13.45 1.32 15.83
C SER A 413 14.88 1.37 15.29
N ASP A 414 15.78 2.07 15.97
CA ASP A 414 17.16 2.27 15.53
C ASP A 414 18.18 1.42 16.33
N VAL A 415 17.74 0.71 17.37
CA VAL A 415 18.63 -0.07 18.27
C VAL A 415 19.30 -1.22 17.54
N ALA A 416 18.54 -2.02 16.78
CA ALA A 416 19.08 -3.17 16.07
C ALA A 416 20.11 -2.79 15.00
N GLY A 417 19.90 -1.68 14.31
CA GLY A 417 20.81 -1.19 13.27
C GLY A 417 22.07 -0.50 13.80
N ASN A 418 22.05 -0.03 15.04
CA ASN A 418 23.18 0.65 15.70
C ASN A 418 23.83 -0.18 16.80
N LEU A 419 23.43 -1.44 16.95
CA LEU A 419 24.04 -2.37 17.90
C LEU A 419 25.48 -2.64 17.53
N LYS A 420 26.39 -2.63 18.51
CA LYS A 420 27.83 -2.94 18.33
C LYS A 420 28.33 -3.69 19.57
N VAL A 421 29.41 -4.46 19.40
CA VAL A 421 30.20 -4.96 20.51
C VAL A 421 31.10 -3.81 20.97
N ALA A 422 31.01 -3.42 22.25
CA ALA A 422 31.74 -2.28 22.81
C ALA A 422 33.18 -2.63 23.19
N ILE A 423 33.46 -3.89 23.54
CA ILE A 423 34.80 -4.37 23.89
C ILE A 423 35.51 -4.92 22.64
N THR A 424 36.80 -4.64 22.53
CA THR A 424 37.66 -5.14 21.42
C THR A 424 38.67 -6.18 21.90
N ASP A 425 38.94 -6.23 23.19
CA ASP A 425 39.86 -7.16 23.85
C ASP A 425 39.06 -8.24 24.58
N SER A 426 39.32 -9.50 24.28
CA SER A 426 38.64 -10.65 24.89
C SER A 426 38.98 -10.77 26.40
N ALA A 427 40.14 -10.22 26.85
CA ALA A 427 40.50 -10.16 28.26
C ALA A 427 39.49 -9.32 29.08
N LYS A 428 38.82 -8.34 28.44
CA LYS A 428 37.81 -7.46 29.07
C LYS A 428 36.45 -8.13 29.30
N ILE A 429 36.26 -9.38 28.89
CA ILE A 429 35.03 -10.11 29.23
C ILE A 429 35.00 -10.37 30.74
N ALA A 430 34.03 -9.82 31.46
CA ALA A 430 33.87 -9.93 32.91
C ALA A 430 33.25 -11.28 33.28
N ALA A 431 34.05 -12.34 33.30
CA ALA A 431 33.61 -13.70 33.59
C ALA A 431 33.64 -14.03 35.10
N ALA A 432 34.56 -13.38 35.87
CA ALA A 432 34.74 -13.63 37.28
C ALA A 432 33.70 -12.93 38.16
N GLY A 433 33.33 -13.53 39.27
CA GLY A 433 32.41 -12.96 40.26
C GLY A 433 33.09 -12.00 41.28
N LYS A 434 34.43 -12.03 41.37
CA LYS A 434 35.23 -11.21 42.28
C LYS A 434 36.58 -10.83 41.65
N ASP A 435 37.15 -9.73 42.10
CA ASP A 435 38.42 -9.17 41.59
C ASP A 435 39.64 -10.04 41.85
N ASP A 436 39.66 -10.79 42.95
CA ASP A 436 40.78 -11.60 43.43
C ASP A 436 40.60 -13.12 43.27
N SER A 437 39.55 -13.57 42.56
CA SER A 437 39.16 -14.98 42.49
C SER A 437 39.99 -15.84 41.50
N GLY A 438 40.92 -15.20 40.75
CA GLY A 438 41.76 -15.85 39.80
C GLY A 438 41.13 -16.11 38.41
N ARG A 439 41.98 -16.48 37.43
CA ARG A 439 41.58 -16.59 36.02
C ARG A 439 40.50 -17.65 35.74
N GLY A 440 40.34 -18.62 36.62
CA GLY A 440 39.35 -19.72 36.46
C GLY A 440 37.96 -19.41 37.02
N ASP A 441 37.75 -18.26 37.66
CA ASP A 441 36.43 -17.87 38.16
C ASP A 441 35.45 -17.61 37.02
N ASN A 442 34.29 -18.25 37.09
CA ASN A 442 33.25 -18.23 36.06
C ASN A 442 31.87 -17.84 36.62
N ASP A 443 31.82 -17.32 37.88
CA ASP A 443 30.54 -17.08 38.54
C ASP A 443 29.70 -16.01 37.82
N ASN A 444 30.33 -14.98 37.27
CA ASN A 444 29.59 -14.00 36.45
C ASN A 444 29.28 -14.53 35.05
N ALA A 445 30.16 -15.35 34.45
CA ALA A 445 29.88 -15.99 33.16
C ALA A 445 28.65 -16.91 33.24
N LYS A 446 28.42 -17.62 34.36
CA LYS A 446 27.20 -18.40 34.60
C LYS A 446 25.95 -17.53 34.60
N LYS A 447 26.00 -16.39 35.31
CA LYS A 447 24.88 -15.43 35.36
C LYS A 447 24.59 -14.81 33.97
N LEU A 448 25.61 -14.52 33.19
CA LEU A 448 25.49 -14.09 31.79
C LEU A 448 24.81 -15.18 30.93
N LEU A 449 25.17 -16.44 31.12
CA LEU A 449 24.56 -17.57 30.45
C LEU A 449 23.09 -17.75 30.83
N ASP A 450 22.75 -17.54 32.12
CA ASP A 450 21.36 -17.64 32.61
C ASP A 450 20.41 -16.68 31.92
N LEU A 451 20.90 -15.59 31.30
CA LEU A 451 20.09 -14.65 30.50
C LEU A 451 19.42 -15.33 29.31
N GLN A 452 19.98 -16.43 28.80
CA GLN A 452 19.38 -17.22 27.71
C GLN A 452 17.96 -17.70 28.04
N THR A 453 17.71 -18.04 29.29
CA THR A 453 16.45 -18.65 29.75
C THR A 453 15.53 -17.67 30.48
N LYS A 454 16.01 -16.46 30.79
CA LYS A 454 15.21 -15.42 31.45
C LYS A 454 14.24 -14.76 30.47
N ASN A 455 13.09 -14.36 30.97
CA ASN A 455 12.10 -13.57 30.24
C ASN A 455 12.52 -12.09 30.21
N LEU A 456 13.37 -11.73 29.26
CA LEU A 456 13.96 -10.38 29.15
C LEU A 456 13.13 -9.43 28.30
N VAL A 457 12.33 -9.97 27.37
CA VAL A 457 11.54 -9.16 26.45
C VAL A 457 10.15 -8.95 27.03
N ASP A 458 9.82 -7.71 27.37
CA ASP A 458 8.56 -7.31 28.02
C ASP A 458 8.23 -8.09 29.32
N GLY A 459 9.24 -8.67 29.96
CA GLY A 459 9.07 -9.56 31.12
C GLY A 459 8.32 -10.87 30.84
N LYS A 460 8.06 -11.20 29.57
CA LYS A 460 7.17 -12.31 29.18
C LYS A 460 7.84 -13.38 28.32
N ALA A 461 8.85 -13.02 27.54
CA ALA A 461 9.48 -13.94 26.60
C ALA A 461 11.00 -13.96 26.75
N THR A 462 11.61 -15.13 26.51
CA THR A 462 13.04 -15.26 26.30
C THR A 462 13.44 -14.63 24.98
N LEU A 463 14.74 -14.34 24.77
CA LEU A 463 15.22 -13.80 23.50
C LEU A 463 14.86 -14.68 22.30
N SER A 464 15.06 -15.99 22.40
CA SER A 464 14.70 -16.93 21.35
C SER A 464 13.18 -17.03 21.17
N GLY A 465 12.41 -17.00 22.25
CA GLY A 465 10.95 -17.04 22.22
C GLY A 465 10.36 -15.77 21.56
N ALA A 466 10.92 -14.60 21.88
CA ALA A 466 10.51 -13.35 21.25
C ALA A 466 10.77 -13.34 19.73
N TYR A 467 11.96 -13.79 19.31
CA TYR A 467 12.26 -13.91 17.88
C TYR A 467 11.32 -14.93 17.17
N ALA A 468 11.09 -16.08 17.79
CA ALA A 468 10.11 -17.04 17.25
C ALA A 468 8.70 -16.44 17.14
N GLY A 469 8.33 -15.57 18.09
CA GLY A 469 7.09 -14.79 18.03
C GLY A 469 7.01 -13.86 16.82
N ILE A 470 8.11 -13.15 16.50
CA ILE A 470 8.21 -12.30 15.31
C ILE A 470 8.00 -13.14 14.04
N VAL A 471 8.75 -14.24 13.89
CA VAL A 471 8.65 -15.13 12.72
C VAL A 471 7.24 -15.70 12.56
N SER A 472 6.67 -16.22 13.65
CA SER A 472 5.32 -16.77 13.62
C SER A 472 4.24 -15.74 13.34
N GLY A 473 4.39 -14.52 13.91
CA GLY A 473 3.47 -13.40 13.68
C GLY A 473 3.44 -12.99 12.21
N VAL A 474 4.62 -12.79 11.60
CA VAL A 474 4.74 -12.46 10.17
C VAL A 474 4.21 -13.59 9.30
N GLY A 475 4.58 -14.84 9.58
CA GLY A 475 4.09 -16.01 8.83
C GLY A 475 2.56 -16.13 8.84
N ASN A 476 1.92 -15.93 9.99
CA ASN A 476 0.46 -15.93 10.10
C ASN A 476 -0.18 -14.77 9.32
N GLN A 477 0.38 -13.56 9.41
CA GLN A 477 -0.10 -12.42 8.64
C GLN A 477 0.07 -12.64 7.13
N THR A 478 1.21 -13.22 6.70
CA THR A 478 1.46 -13.56 5.29
C THR A 478 0.47 -14.59 4.77
N ALA A 479 0.20 -15.64 5.54
CA ALA A 479 -0.80 -16.65 5.17
C ALA A 479 -2.20 -16.03 5.05
N ALA A 480 -2.61 -15.19 5.98
CA ALA A 480 -3.90 -14.50 5.94
C ALA A 480 -3.98 -13.52 4.73
N ALA A 481 -2.91 -12.76 4.48
CA ALA A 481 -2.82 -11.85 3.34
C ALA A 481 -2.91 -12.60 2.00
N LYS A 482 -2.27 -13.77 1.88
CA LYS A 482 -2.34 -14.65 0.71
C LYS A 482 -3.78 -15.08 0.42
N VAL A 483 -4.46 -15.62 1.42
CA VAL A 483 -5.86 -16.07 1.27
C VAL A 483 -6.77 -14.90 0.88
N SER A 484 -6.58 -13.72 1.48
CA SER A 484 -7.34 -12.52 1.14
C SER A 484 -7.09 -12.06 -0.30
N SER A 485 -5.82 -12.06 -0.75
CA SER A 485 -5.41 -11.72 -2.11
C SER A 485 -6.02 -12.67 -3.15
N GLU A 486 -5.94 -13.99 -2.92
CA GLU A 486 -6.52 -15.02 -3.79
C GLU A 486 -8.05 -14.93 -3.86
N SER A 487 -8.70 -14.69 -2.71
CA SER A 487 -10.16 -14.50 -2.64
C SER A 487 -10.61 -13.27 -3.43
N GLN A 488 -9.96 -12.13 -3.24
CA GLN A 488 -10.29 -10.90 -3.98
C GLN A 488 -10.03 -11.05 -5.49
N SER A 489 -8.95 -11.71 -5.88
CA SER A 489 -8.65 -12.00 -7.29
C SER A 489 -9.71 -12.90 -7.94
N SER A 490 -10.26 -13.86 -7.17
CA SER A 490 -11.37 -14.71 -7.63
C SER A 490 -12.65 -13.91 -7.84
N ILE A 491 -12.97 -12.97 -6.92
CA ILE A 491 -14.13 -12.07 -7.05
C ILE A 491 -13.98 -11.18 -8.29
N VAL A 492 -12.79 -10.60 -8.51
CA VAL A 492 -12.50 -9.80 -9.71
C VAL A 492 -12.74 -10.62 -10.98
N THR A 493 -12.23 -11.86 -11.02
CA THR A 493 -12.41 -12.75 -12.17
C THR A 493 -13.90 -13.07 -12.42
N GLN A 494 -14.68 -13.30 -11.38
CA GLN A 494 -16.11 -13.56 -11.50
C GLN A 494 -16.87 -12.33 -12.03
N LEU A 495 -16.60 -11.14 -11.48
CA LEU A 495 -17.26 -9.90 -11.90
C LEU A 495 -16.83 -9.48 -13.31
N ALA A 496 -15.56 -9.70 -13.67
CA ALA A 496 -15.08 -9.44 -15.04
C ALA A 496 -15.79 -10.34 -16.07
N ARG A 497 -15.99 -11.63 -15.75
CA ARG A 497 -16.79 -12.53 -16.61
C ARG A 497 -18.25 -12.07 -16.73
N GLN A 498 -18.84 -11.60 -15.62
CA GLN A 498 -20.19 -11.08 -15.63
C GLN A 498 -20.30 -9.79 -16.46
N GLN A 499 -19.34 -8.88 -16.35
CA GLN A 499 -19.28 -7.69 -17.21
C GLN A 499 -19.14 -8.08 -18.68
N GLN A 500 -18.24 -9.03 -18.98
CA GLN A 500 -18.03 -9.48 -20.37
C GLN A 500 -19.26 -10.15 -20.95
N SER A 501 -20.06 -10.88 -20.16
CA SER A 501 -21.31 -11.48 -20.63
C SER A 501 -22.41 -10.47 -20.95
N LEU A 502 -22.37 -9.27 -20.33
CA LEU A 502 -23.38 -8.21 -20.53
C LEU A 502 -22.94 -7.16 -21.55
N SER A 503 -21.65 -6.83 -21.55
CA SER A 503 -21.12 -5.68 -22.31
C SER A 503 -20.03 -6.09 -23.30
N GLY A 504 -19.58 -7.34 -23.27
CA GLY A 504 -18.52 -7.85 -24.15
C GLY A 504 -19.02 -8.19 -25.55
N VAL A 505 -18.09 -8.28 -26.48
CA VAL A 505 -18.36 -8.72 -27.83
C VAL A 505 -18.32 -10.25 -27.90
N ASN A 506 -19.40 -10.87 -28.39
CA ASN A 506 -19.45 -12.29 -28.71
C ASN A 506 -19.30 -12.44 -30.24
N LEU A 507 -18.19 -13.01 -30.70
CA LEU A 507 -17.90 -13.13 -32.15
C LEU A 507 -18.96 -13.96 -32.91
N ASP A 508 -19.53 -14.99 -32.28
CA ASP A 508 -20.55 -15.82 -32.95
C ASP A 508 -21.85 -15.03 -33.18
N GLU A 509 -22.24 -14.21 -32.19
CA GLU A 509 -23.38 -13.31 -32.35
C GLU A 509 -23.10 -12.24 -33.40
N GLU A 510 -21.92 -11.61 -33.36
CA GLU A 510 -21.55 -10.57 -34.33
C GLU A 510 -21.48 -11.14 -35.77
N TYR A 511 -20.99 -12.35 -35.99
CA TYR A 511 -21.03 -13.00 -37.31
C TYR A 511 -22.46 -13.27 -37.77
N GLY A 512 -23.34 -13.69 -36.87
CA GLY A 512 -24.76 -13.83 -37.14
C GLY A 512 -25.41 -12.51 -37.57
N GLU A 513 -25.14 -11.43 -36.82
CA GLU A 513 -25.61 -10.08 -37.14
C GLU A 513 -25.02 -9.55 -38.47
N LEU A 514 -23.73 -9.78 -38.70
CA LEU A 514 -23.07 -9.41 -39.96
C LEU A 514 -23.80 -10.00 -41.19
N LEU A 515 -24.07 -11.30 -41.13
CA LEU A 515 -24.78 -11.99 -42.21
C LEU A 515 -26.22 -11.46 -42.35
N ARG A 516 -26.92 -11.21 -41.26
CA ARG A 516 -28.28 -10.67 -41.27
C ARG A 516 -28.33 -9.27 -41.91
N PHE A 517 -27.43 -8.37 -41.51
CA PHE A 517 -27.40 -7.02 -42.07
C PHE A 517 -26.88 -7.00 -43.52
N GLN A 518 -26.00 -7.93 -43.90
CA GLN A 518 -25.61 -8.13 -45.30
C GLN A 518 -26.81 -8.50 -46.17
N GLN A 519 -27.63 -9.45 -45.72
CA GLN A 519 -28.86 -9.83 -46.41
C GLN A 519 -29.85 -8.67 -46.47
N TYR A 520 -29.99 -7.92 -45.38
CA TYR A 520 -30.83 -6.75 -45.34
C TYR A 520 -30.40 -5.65 -46.31
N TYR A 521 -29.08 -5.41 -46.41
CA TYR A 521 -28.48 -4.50 -47.39
C TYR A 521 -28.78 -4.94 -48.84
N MET A 522 -28.56 -6.22 -49.16
CA MET A 522 -28.82 -6.77 -50.50
C MET A 522 -30.30 -6.70 -50.87
N ALA A 523 -31.20 -6.98 -49.93
CA ALA A 523 -32.65 -6.89 -50.18
C ALA A 523 -33.09 -5.45 -50.51
N ASN A 524 -32.60 -4.46 -49.78
CA ASN A 524 -32.90 -3.04 -50.06
C ASN A 524 -32.30 -2.58 -51.42
N ALA A 525 -31.08 -3.04 -51.75
CA ALA A 525 -30.46 -2.77 -53.05
C ALA A 525 -31.30 -3.35 -54.22
N GLN A 526 -31.85 -4.57 -54.06
CA GLN A 526 -32.71 -5.21 -55.04
C GLN A 526 -34.04 -4.44 -55.22
N VAL A 527 -34.61 -3.89 -54.13
CA VAL A 527 -35.82 -3.04 -54.20
C VAL A 527 -35.54 -1.76 -54.98
N ILE A 528 -34.36 -1.14 -54.78
CA ILE A 528 -33.97 0.05 -55.58
C ILE A 528 -33.86 -0.29 -57.04
N GLN A 529 -33.21 -1.41 -57.39
CA GLN A 529 -33.04 -1.86 -58.75
C GLN A 529 -34.42 -2.12 -59.41
N THR A 530 -35.31 -2.80 -58.70
CA THR A 530 -36.68 -3.07 -59.17
C THR A 530 -37.49 -1.78 -59.37
N ALA A 531 -37.37 -0.82 -58.39
CA ALA A 531 -38.04 0.47 -58.50
C ALA A 531 -37.51 1.31 -59.67
N SER A 532 -36.20 1.26 -59.98
CA SER A 532 -35.60 1.90 -61.14
C SER A 532 -36.10 1.28 -62.46
N SER A 533 -36.13 -0.05 -62.54
CA SER A 533 -36.65 -0.74 -63.71
C SER A 533 -38.13 -0.44 -63.99
N LEU A 534 -38.95 -0.34 -62.91
CA LEU A 534 -40.35 0.09 -63.04
C LEU A 534 -40.48 1.53 -63.54
N PHE A 535 -39.59 2.42 -63.11
CA PHE A 535 -39.55 3.81 -63.51
C PHE A 535 -39.16 3.94 -64.97
N ASP A 536 -38.15 3.19 -65.45
CA ASP A 536 -37.74 3.15 -66.83
C ASP A 536 -38.82 2.58 -67.73
N ALA A 537 -39.54 1.51 -67.32
CA ALA A 537 -40.68 0.96 -68.00
C ALA A 537 -41.84 1.98 -68.19
N LEU A 538 -42.10 2.77 -67.12
CA LEU A 538 -43.11 3.83 -67.16
C LEU A 538 -42.71 4.99 -68.09
N LEU A 539 -41.44 5.34 -68.20
CA LEU A 539 -40.93 6.36 -69.13
C LEU A 539 -41.00 5.87 -70.61
N ASN A 540 -40.82 4.57 -70.81
CA ASN A 540 -40.88 3.99 -72.15
C ASN A 540 -42.31 3.71 -72.67
N ILE A 541 -43.36 3.93 -71.87
CA ILE A 541 -44.77 3.82 -72.23
C ILE A 541 -45.31 5.12 -72.91
N ARG A 542 -44.47 6.14 -73.08
CA ARG A 542 -44.81 7.40 -73.74
C ARG A 542 -44.48 7.34 -75.22
#